data_99e04bf5c6c8924dd5749100df42cbc0
#
_entry.id   99e04bf5c6c8924dd5749100df42cbc0
#
_cell.length_a   1.000
_cell.length_b   1.000
_cell.length_c   1.000
_cell.angle_alpha   90.00
_cell.angle_beta   90.00
_cell.angle_gamma   90.00
#
_symmetry.space_group_name_H-M   'P 1'
#
loop_
_entity.id
_entity.type
_entity.pdbx_description
1 polymer ?
#
loop_
_entity_poly.entity_id
_entity_poly.type
_entity_poly.pdbx_seq_one_letter_code
_entity_poly.pdbx_strand_id
1 'polypeptide(L)'
;GCIAFHGRYTDLVVIGQKHPDDQMPELPGDMAALVTMGSGRPILALPFAGTLPTRFERIMVCWNATREASRATHDALSIASPGAHVDVVCIDPEDTPDRIPGSDIAAHLARHGLSTKTHRVASSELNIADTILSTSADLGSDLIVMGAYGHARLLEIALGGATRSILQHLPAPVLMSH
;
A
#
# COMPACT_ATOMS: atom_id res chain seq x y z
N GLY A 1 -12.19 -18.37 -1.10
CA GLY A 1 -11.74 -19.52 -0.65
C GLY A 1 -10.91 -19.72 0.57
N CYS A 2 -10.12 -20.79 0.54
CA CYS A 2 -9.38 -21.32 1.68
C CYS A 2 -8.40 -20.30 2.32
N ILE A 3 -7.63 -19.57 1.49
CA ILE A 3 -6.65 -18.57 1.97
C ILE A 3 -7.34 -17.45 2.78
N ALA A 4 -8.42 -16.89 2.26
CA ALA A 4 -9.16 -15.83 2.96
C ALA A 4 -9.76 -16.34 4.28
N PHE A 5 -10.20 -17.59 4.35
CA PHE A 5 -10.71 -18.20 5.58
C PHE A 5 -9.60 -18.31 6.64
N HIS A 6 -8.45 -18.89 6.28
CA HIS A 6 -7.32 -19.01 7.21
C HIS A 6 -6.71 -17.65 7.58
N GLY A 7 -6.70 -16.69 6.65
CA GLY A 7 -6.24 -15.33 6.90
C GLY A 7 -6.96 -14.63 8.06
N ARG A 8 -8.21 -15.01 8.38
CA ARG A 8 -8.97 -14.43 9.51
C ARG A 8 -8.33 -14.69 10.88
N TYR A 9 -7.48 -15.70 10.96
CA TYR A 9 -6.82 -16.14 12.20
C TYR A 9 -5.34 -15.73 12.24
N THR A 10 -4.93 -14.81 11.36
CA THR A 10 -3.55 -14.29 11.28
C THR A 10 -3.56 -12.77 11.44
N ASP A 11 -2.43 -12.19 11.79
CA ASP A 11 -2.29 -10.74 11.88
C ASP A 11 -1.99 -10.13 10.50
N LEU A 12 -1.34 -10.90 9.62
CA LEU A 12 -0.89 -10.48 8.30
C LEU A 12 -0.92 -11.67 7.34
N VAL A 13 -1.33 -11.45 6.10
CA VAL A 13 -1.21 -12.43 5.02
C VAL A 13 -0.09 -11.99 4.08
N VAL A 14 0.89 -12.85 3.87
CA VAL A 14 2.00 -12.58 2.93
C VAL A 14 1.74 -13.31 1.62
N ILE A 15 1.83 -12.57 0.50
CA ILE A 15 1.70 -13.12 -0.84
C ILE A 15 2.90 -12.72 -1.69
N GLY A 16 3.50 -13.68 -2.39
CA GLY A 16 4.55 -13.40 -3.37
C GLY A 16 3.97 -13.05 -4.74
N GLN A 17 4.63 -12.12 -5.43
CA GLN A 17 4.39 -11.91 -6.86
C GLN A 17 4.84 -13.16 -7.63
N LYS A 18 4.07 -13.55 -8.66
CA LYS A 18 4.42 -14.69 -9.50
C LYS A 18 5.70 -14.40 -10.30
N HIS A 19 6.62 -15.36 -10.30
CA HIS A 19 7.78 -15.28 -11.21
C HIS A 19 7.31 -15.46 -12.67
N PRO A 20 7.81 -14.69 -13.64
CA PRO A 20 7.41 -14.81 -15.04
C PRO A 20 7.57 -16.22 -15.64
N ASP A 21 8.59 -16.98 -15.19
CA ASP A 21 8.88 -18.34 -15.67
C ASP A 21 8.10 -19.43 -14.95
N ASP A 22 7.30 -19.09 -13.94
CA ASP A 22 6.50 -20.07 -13.21
C ASP A 22 5.38 -20.63 -14.10
N GLN A 23 5.40 -21.94 -14.31
CA GLN A 23 4.36 -22.67 -15.04
C GLN A 23 3.08 -22.91 -14.21
N MET A 24 3.06 -22.48 -12.95
CA MET A 24 1.85 -22.59 -12.12
C MET A 24 0.71 -21.78 -12.76
N PRO A 25 -0.54 -22.30 -12.70
CA PRO A 25 -1.69 -21.53 -13.15
C PRO A 25 -1.66 -20.13 -12.52
N GLU A 26 -1.96 -19.11 -13.31
CA GLU A 26 -2.12 -17.78 -12.74
C GLU A 26 -3.13 -17.88 -11.60
N LEU A 27 -2.68 -17.51 -10.41
CA LEU A 27 -3.64 -17.17 -9.36
C LEU A 27 -4.51 -16.07 -9.98
N PRO A 28 -5.84 -16.14 -9.88
CA PRO A 28 -6.70 -15.09 -10.42
C PRO A 28 -6.08 -13.75 -10.08
N GLY A 29 -5.94 -12.84 -11.06
CA GLY A 29 -5.32 -11.52 -10.86
C GLY A 29 -5.96 -10.71 -9.74
N ASP A 30 -7.04 -11.23 -9.19
CA ASP A 30 -7.86 -10.72 -8.10
C ASP A 30 -7.60 -11.44 -6.76
N MET A 31 -6.59 -12.33 -6.68
CA MET A 31 -6.33 -13.10 -5.45
C MET A 31 -6.04 -12.17 -4.27
N ALA A 32 -5.23 -11.14 -4.47
CA ALA A 32 -4.94 -10.14 -3.44
C ALA A 32 -6.24 -9.46 -2.95
N ALA A 33 -7.12 -9.07 -3.90
CA ALA A 33 -8.43 -8.51 -3.60
C ALA A 33 -9.30 -9.47 -2.78
N LEU A 34 -9.43 -10.70 -3.29
CA LEU A 34 -10.26 -11.72 -2.64
C LEU A 34 -9.76 -12.04 -1.22
N VAL A 35 -8.44 -12.03 -1.01
CA VAL A 35 -7.86 -12.26 0.31
C VAL A 35 -8.02 -11.05 1.20
N THR A 36 -7.72 -9.84 0.73
CA THR A 36 -7.88 -8.60 1.51
C THR A 36 -9.33 -8.41 1.97
N MET A 37 -10.27 -8.50 1.04
CA MET A 37 -11.70 -8.31 1.34
C MET A 37 -12.28 -9.48 2.14
N GLY A 38 -11.82 -10.71 1.86
CA GLY A 38 -12.40 -11.92 2.47
C GLY A 38 -11.83 -12.28 3.84
N SER A 39 -10.59 -11.86 4.15
CA SER A 39 -9.96 -12.10 5.44
C SER A 39 -10.18 -10.97 6.44
N GLY A 40 -10.34 -9.72 5.96
CA GLY A 40 -10.34 -8.52 6.79
C GLY A 40 -8.98 -8.24 7.45
N ARG A 41 -7.91 -8.78 6.88
CA ARG A 41 -6.53 -8.63 7.36
C ARG A 41 -5.66 -7.93 6.32
N PRO A 42 -4.61 -7.23 6.75
CA PRO A 42 -3.66 -6.64 5.82
C PRO A 42 -2.95 -7.72 5.00
N ILE A 43 -2.60 -7.35 3.77
CA ILE A 43 -1.77 -8.17 2.89
C ILE A 43 -0.44 -7.47 2.69
N LEU A 44 0.65 -8.23 2.82
CA LEU A 44 1.98 -7.82 2.40
C LEU A 44 2.32 -8.55 1.09
N ALA A 45 2.30 -7.82 -0.01
CA ALA A 45 2.72 -8.32 -1.32
C ALA A 45 4.22 -8.14 -1.48
N LEU A 46 4.92 -9.22 -1.83
CA LEU A 46 6.37 -9.24 -2.00
C LEU A 46 6.73 -9.32 -3.49
N PRO A 47 7.70 -8.54 -3.99
CA PRO A 47 8.19 -8.66 -5.36
C PRO A 47 8.86 -10.03 -5.58
N PHE A 48 8.80 -10.53 -6.82
CA PHE A 48 9.48 -11.77 -7.19
C PHE A 48 11.00 -11.58 -7.36
N ALA A 49 11.45 -10.37 -7.60
CA ALA A 49 12.85 -10.03 -7.82
C ALA A 49 13.33 -8.96 -6.84
N GLY A 50 14.65 -8.91 -6.65
CA GLY A 50 15.30 -7.96 -5.75
C GLY A 50 15.61 -8.56 -4.39
N THR A 51 16.27 -7.76 -3.55
CA THR A 51 16.59 -8.14 -2.17
C THR A 51 15.48 -7.63 -1.26
N LEU A 52 14.81 -8.53 -0.57
CA LEU A 52 13.80 -8.16 0.42
C LEU A 52 14.48 -7.52 1.64
N PRO A 53 13.97 -6.39 2.12
CA PRO A 53 14.50 -5.77 3.33
C PRO A 53 14.22 -6.67 4.54
N THR A 54 15.17 -6.73 5.45
CA THR A 54 14.98 -7.42 6.74
C THR A 54 14.23 -6.56 7.75
N ARG A 55 14.13 -5.26 7.49
CA ARG A 55 13.44 -4.25 8.30
C ARG A 55 12.85 -3.19 7.38
N PHE A 56 11.74 -2.59 7.79
CA PHE A 56 11.13 -1.48 7.09
C PHE A 56 11.50 -0.17 7.78
N GLU A 57 12.42 0.58 7.18
CA GLU A 57 13.00 1.80 7.74
C GLU A 57 12.64 3.05 6.93
N ARG A 58 12.26 2.88 5.65
CA ARG A 58 11.88 3.97 4.73
C ARG A 58 10.52 3.66 4.12
N ILE A 59 9.48 4.08 4.78
CA ILE A 59 8.09 3.72 4.46
C ILE A 59 7.43 4.85 3.68
N MET A 60 6.82 4.55 2.54
CA MET A 60 5.94 5.49 1.85
C MET A 60 4.48 5.14 2.15
N VAL A 61 3.75 6.09 2.71
CA VAL A 61 2.29 5.97 2.95
C VAL A 61 1.55 6.75 1.89
N CYS A 62 0.77 6.07 1.02
CA CYS A 62 -0.13 6.69 0.07
C CYS A 62 -1.41 7.13 0.79
N TRP A 63 -1.54 8.42 1.05
CA TRP A 63 -2.61 8.97 1.88
C TRP A 63 -3.65 9.75 1.07
N ASN A 64 -4.90 9.33 1.15
CA ASN A 64 -6.07 9.97 0.53
C ASN A 64 -7.23 10.18 1.50
N ALA A 65 -6.97 10.14 2.80
CA ALA A 65 -7.94 10.32 3.88
C ALA A 65 -9.14 9.34 3.87
N THR A 66 -9.04 8.21 3.17
CA THR A 66 -10.07 7.16 3.21
C THR A 66 -9.87 6.24 4.42
N ARG A 67 -10.92 5.48 4.77
CA ARG A 67 -10.86 4.49 5.84
C ARG A 67 -9.85 3.37 5.53
N GLU A 68 -9.71 2.99 4.25
CA GLU A 68 -8.77 1.96 3.79
C GLU A 68 -7.32 2.43 3.95
N ALA A 69 -7.02 3.69 3.58
CA ALA A 69 -5.71 4.29 3.81
C ALA A 69 -5.39 4.41 5.30
N SER A 70 -6.39 4.79 6.11
CA SER A 70 -6.26 4.84 7.57
C SER A 70 -5.95 3.47 8.14
N ARG A 71 -6.69 2.43 7.73
CA ARG A 71 -6.45 1.05 8.18
C ARG A 71 -5.06 0.57 7.81
N ALA A 72 -4.66 0.72 6.52
CA ALA A 72 -3.34 0.32 6.05
C ALA A 72 -2.21 1.00 6.84
N THR A 73 -2.37 2.29 7.12
CA THR A 73 -1.40 3.05 7.92
C THR A 73 -1.26 2.49 9.33
N HIS A 74 -2.37 2.15 10.00
CA HIS A 74 -2.34 1.55 11.34
C HIS A 74 -1.75 0.14 11.32
N ASP A 75 -2.11 -0.69 10.34
CA ASP A 75 -1.57 -2.05 10.20
C ASP A 75 -0.05 -2.01 9.98
N ALA A 76 0.46 -1.02 9.24
CA ALA A 76 1.89 -0.83 9.01
C ALA A 76 2.70 -0.55 10.29
N LEU A 77 2.09 0.02 11.33
CA LEU A 77 2.77 0.27 12.61
C LEU A 77 3.33 -1.00 13.25
N SER A 78 2.69 -2.15 13.00
CA SER A 78 3.10 -3.44 13.57
C SER A 78 4.38 -4.01 12.95
N ILE A 79 4.75 -3.56 11.75
CA ILE A 79 5.92 -4.05 10.99
C ILE A 79 6.97 -2.96 10.74
N ALA A 80 6.66 -1.70 11.03
CA ALA A 80 7.60 -0.60 10.93
C ALA A 80 8.73 -0.73 11.95
N SER A 81 9.95 -0.43 11.55
CA SER A 81 11.08 -0.35 12.48
C SER A 81 10.90 0.81 13.46
N PRO A 82 11.33 0.66 14.72
CA PRO A 82 11.33 1.78 15.65
C PRO A 82 12.12 2.98 15.08
N GLY A 83 11.50 4.16 15.06
CA GLY A 83 12.09 5.36 14.48
C GLY A 83 12.16 5.41 12.96
N ALA A 84 11.49 4.51 12.25
CA ALA A 84 11.45 4.51 10.79
C ALA A 84 11.02 5.87 10.23
N HIS A 85 11.58 6.21 9.06
CA HIS A 85 11.18 7.38 8.32
C HIS A 85 9.93 7.07 7.47
N VAL A 86 8.93 7.93 7.59
CA VAL A 86 7.66 7.77 6.87
C VAL A 86 7.38 8.99 6.01
N ASP A 87 7.39 8.78 4.70
CA ASP A 87 6.98 9.77 3.71
C ASP A 87 5.47 9.62 3.45
N VAL A 88 4.68 10.58 3.93
CA VAL A 88 3.23 10.64 3.68
C VAL A 88 2.99 11.33 2.35
N VAL A 89 2.58 10.59 1.35
CA VAL A 89 2.39 11.05 -0.03
C VAL A 89 0.89 11.24 -0.32
N CYS A 90 0.51 12.46 -0.64
CA CYS A 90 -0.84 12.83 -1.10
C CYS A 90 -0.79 13.15 -2.59
N ILE A 91 -1.44 12.33 -3.42
CA ILE A 91 -1.49 12.52 -4.88
C ILE A 91 -2.76 13.29 -5.21
N ASP A 92 -2.62 14.37 -5.98
CA ASP A 92 -3.70 15.27 -6.37
C ASP A 92 -4.67 15.63 -5.22
N PRO A 93 -4.16 16.00 -4.03
CA PRO A 93 -5.03 16.34 -2.93
C PRO A 93 -5.85 17.61 -3.25
N GLU A 94 -7.09 17.62 -2.82
CA GLU A 94 -7.92 18.84 -2.90
C GLU A 94 -7.28 19.99 -2.11
N ASP A 95 -7.34 21.19 -2.68
CA ASP A 95 -6.88 22.39 -2.00
C ASP A 95 -7.86 22.75 -0.87
N THR A 96 -7.41 22.57 0.34
CA THR A 96 -8.16 22.98 1.52
C THR A 96 -7.44 24.19 2.13
N PRO A 97 -8.11 25.36 2.29
CA PRO A 97 -7.50 26.51 2.94
C PRO A 97 -6.97 26.13 4.33
N ASP A 98 -5.79 26.63 4.67
CA ASP A 98 -5.15 26.48 5.98
C ASP A 98 -4.80 25.04 6.40
N ARG A 99 -4.84 24.05 5.49
CA ARG A 99 -4.44 22.67 5.79
C ARG A 99 -3.37 22.18 4.83
N ILE A 100 -2.32 21.57 5.38
CA ILE A 100 -1.31 20.84 4.60
C ILE A 100 -1.82 19.41 4.45
N PRO A 101 -2.02 18.90 3.21
CA PRO A 101 -2.44 17.53 2.99
C PRO A 101 -1.54 16.52 3.71
N GLY A 102 -2.15 15.60 4.44
CA GLY A 102 -1.42 14.56 5.17
C GLY A 102 -0.80 15.01 6.51
N SER A 103 -0.93 16.28 6.92
CA SER A 103 -0.33 16.75 8.19
C SER A 103 -0.91 16.05 9.43
N ASP A 104 -2.21 15.77 9.43
CA ASP A 104 -2.88 15.13 10.57
C ASP A 104 -2.38 13.70 10.77
N ILE A 105 -2.27 12.92 9.69
CA ILE A 105 -1.76 11.56 9.77
C ILE A 105 -0.25 11.53 10.05
N ALA A 106 0.53 12.48 9.54
CA ALA A 106 1.94 12.61 9.86
C ALA A 106 2.14 12.88 11.36
N ALA A 107 1.36 13.81 11.95
CA ALA A 107 1.36 14.07 13.38
C ALA A 107 0.93 12.85 14.20
N HIS A 108 -0.02 12.04 13.69
CA HIS A 108 -0.42 10.78 14.33
C HIS A 108 0.74 9.78 14.34
N LEU A 109 1.40 9.57 13.20
CA LEU A 109 2.55 8.66 13.08
C LEU A 109 3.73 9.11 13.94
N ALA A 110 3.97 10.41 14.04
CA ALA A 110 5.01 10.97 14.94
C ALA A 110 4.77 10.62 16.41
N ARG A 111 3.50 10.58 16.86
CA ARG A 111 3.15 10.12 18.22
C ARG A 111 3.45 8.65 18.47
N HIS A 112 3.55 7.84 17.39
CA HIS A 112 4.01 6.45 17.43
C HIS A 112 5.55 6.31 17.34
N GLY A 113 6.29 7.43 17.42
CA GLY A 113 7.75 7.43 17.43
C GLY A 113 8.39 7.33 16.06
N LEU A 114 7.65 7.59 14.98
CA LEU A 114 8.15 7.58 13.62
C LEU A 114 8.58 8.98 13.18
N SER A 115 9.61 9.08 12.33
CA SER A 115 10.02 10.33 11.70
C SER A 115 9.18 10.56 10.45
N THR A 116 8.45 11.67 10.36
CA THR A 116 7.48 11.87 9.28
C THR A 116 7.78 13.08 8.42
N LYS A 117 7.48 12.95 7.11
CA LYS A 117 7.51 14.04 6.14
C LYS A 117 6.28 13.93 5.22
N THR A 118 5.67 15.07 4.88
CA THR A 118 4.53 15.10 3.95
C THR A 118 4.98 15.55 2.57
N HIS A 119 4.41 14.92 1.55
CA HIS A 119 4.64 15.25 0.14
C HIS A 119 3.31 15.45 -0.56
N ARG A 120 3.25 16.50 -1.38
CA ARG A 120 2.18 16.74 -2.32
C ARG A 120 2.70 16.42 -3.71
N VAL A 121 2.07 15.49 -4.41
CA VAL A 121 2.49 15.03 -5.74
C VAL A 121 1.33 15.22 -6.71
N ALA A 122 1.61 15.76 -7.90
CA ALA A 122 0.66 15.79 -9.00
C ALA A 122 0.83 14.55 -9.86
N SER A 123 -0.28 13.89 -10.23
CA SER A 123 -0.22 12.72 -11.13
C SER A 123 0.13 13.10 -12.57
N SER A 124 0.00 14.39 -12.93
CA SER A 124 0.29 14.90 -14.27
C SER A 124 -0.35 14.06 -15.40
N GLU A 125 0.43 13.60 -16.37
CA GLU A 125 -0.01 12.72 -17.46
C GLU A 125 0.05 11.23 -17.11
N LEU A 126 0.65 10.88 -15.98
CA LEU A 126 0.75 9.50 -15.49
C LEU A 126 -0.55 9.09 -14.77
N ASN A 127 -0.84 7.81 -14.81
CA ASN A 127 -1.91 7.29 -13.93
C ASN A 127 -1.42 7.20 -12.48
N ILE A 128 -2.36 7.08 -11.55
CA ILE A 128 -2.06 7.02 -10.11
C ILE A 128 -1.06 5.91 -9.75
N ALA A 129 -1.13 4.76 -10.40
CA ALA A 129 -0.22 3.65 -10.12
C ALA A 129 1.22 4.00 -10.49
N ASP A 130 1.45 4.54 -11.69
CA ASP A 130 2.78 4.92 -12.15
C ASP A 130 3.35 6.06 -11.28
N THR A 131 2.49 6.99 -10.85
CA THR A 131 2.88 8.06 -9.91
C THR A 131 3.33 7.47 -8.56
N ILE A 132 2.61 6.49 -8.00
CA ILE A 132 3.00 5.79 -6.78
C ILE A 132 4.35 5.09 -6.97
N LEU A 133 4.51 4.33 -8.05
CA LEU A 133 5.72 3.55 -8.32
C LEU A 133 6.95 4.45 -8.50
N SER A 134 6.85 5.52 -9.30
CA SER A 134 7.94 6.47 -9.52
C SER A 134 8.29 7.22 -8.22
N THR A 135 7.29 7.70 -7.48
CA THR A 135 7.52 8.39 -6.21
C THR A 135 8.20 7.47 -5.18
N SER A 136 7.78 6.20 -5.12
CA SER A 136 8.42 5.21 -4.24
C SER A 136 9.90 5.00 -4.58
N ALA A 137 10.24 4.93 -5.88
CA ALA A 137 11.61 4.81 -6.34
C ALA A 137 12.44 6.07 -6.01
N ASP A 138 11.90 7.26 -6.25
CA ASP A 138 12.55 8.54 -5.95
C ASP A 138 12.84 8.72 -4.45
N LEU A 139 11.91 8.27 -3.61
CA LEU A 139 12.06 8.30 -2.14
C LEU A 139 12.94 7.14 -1.62
N GLY A 140 13.25 6.15 -2.45
CA GLY A 140 13.99 4.94 -2.06
C GLY A 140 13.27 4.16 -0.98
N SER A 141 11.95 4.01 -1.12
CA SER A 141 11.11 3.35 -0.12
C SER A 141 11.35 1.84 -0.09
N ASP A 142 11.45 1.27 1.11
CA ASP A 142 11.55 -0.18 1.34
C ASP A 142 10.19 -0.83 1.64
N LEU A 143 9.15 -0.01 1.87
CA LEU A 143 7.76 -0.43 2.00
C LEU A 143 6.84 0.64 1.44
N ILE A 144 5.87 0.22 0.62
CA ILE A 144 4.74 1.04 0.20
C ILE A 144 3.52 0.62 1.02
N VAL A 145 2.81 1.60 1.61
CA VAL A 145 1.58 1.37 2.39
C VAL A 145 0.43 2.07 1.70
N MET A 146 -0.63 1.36 1.38
CA MET A 146 -1.78 1.93 0.68
C MET A 146 -3.10 1.27 1.07
N GLY A 147 -4.18 2.04 1.06
CA GLY A 147 -5.52 1.48 1.07
C GLY A 147 -5.82 0.75 -0.25
N ALA A 148 -6.54 -0.34 -0.18
CA ALA A 148 -6.93 -1.12 -1.34
C ALA A 148 -8.45 -1.11 -1.51
N TYR A 149 -8.91 -1.00 -2.76
CA TYR A 149 -10.31 -1.19 -3.16
C TYR A 149 -11.34 -0.25 -2.48
N GLY A 150 -10.94 0.97 -2.11
CA GLY A 150 -11.75 1.91 -1.32
C GLY A 150 -12.84 2.69 -2.08
N HIS A 151 -12.91 2.60 -3.41
CA HIS A 151 -13.95 3.30 -4.15
C HIS A 151 -15.19 2.43 -4.34
N ALA A 152 -16.26 2.74 -3.61
CA ALA A 152 -17.56 2.06 -3.62
C ALA A 152 -18.27 1.98 -4.99
N ARG A 153 -17.75 2.63 -6.03
CA ARG A 153 -18.28 2.56 -7.41
C ARG A 153 -17.74 1.40 -8.22
N LEU A 154 -16.94 0.51 -7.65
CA LEU A 154 -16.16 -0.48 -8.37
C LEU A 154 -16.57 -1.94 -8.11
N LEU A 155 -17.73 -2.17 -7.52
CA LEU A 155 -18.29 -3.52 -7.46
C LEU A 155 -18.74 -4.05 -8.84
N GLU A 156 -18.87 -3.18 -9.85
CA GLU A 156 -19.33 -3.59 -11.17
C GLU A 156 -18.31 -3.44 -12.31
N ILE A 157 -17.21 -2.63 -12.12
CA ILE A 157 -16.22 -2.44 -13.20
C ILE A 157 -14.81 -2.44 -12.61
N ALA A 158 -14.15 -3.58 -12.73
CA ALA A 158 -12.71 -3.79 -12.56
C ALA A 158 -12.12 -3.37 -11.20
N LEU A 159 -11.87 -4.34 -10.38
CA LEU A 159 -10.94 -4.38 -9.25
C LEU A 159 -9.77 -3.37 -9.43
N GLY A 160 -9.89 -2.22 -8.79
CA GLY A 160 -8.96 -1.11 -8.69
C GLY A 160 -7.77 -1.14 -9.65
N GLY A 161 -7.90 -0.49 -10.81
CA GLY A 161 -6.85 -0.51 -11.83
C GLY A 161 -5.47 -0.14 -11.26
N ALA A 162 -5.40 0.83 -10.35
CA ALA A 162 -4.17 1.21 -9.67
C ALA A 162 -3.60 0.08 -8.81
N THR A 163 -4.42 -0.56 -7.97
CA THR A 163 -3.97 -1.67 -7.11
C THR A 163 -3.46 -2.84 -7.94
N ARG A 164 -4.16 -3.18 -9.02
CA ARG A 164 -3.74 -4.26 -9.92
C ARG A 164 -2.44 -3.93 -10.64
N SER A 165 -2.30 -2.72 -11.15
CA SER A 165 -1.08 -2.26 -11.82
C SER A 165 0.12 -2.29 -10.86
N ILE A 166 -0.06 -1.82 -9.62
CA ILE A 166 0.99 -1.86 -8.59
C ILE A 166 1.41 -3.30 -8.31
N LEU A 167 0.45 -4.23 -8.12
CA LEU A 167 0.74 -5.64 -7.86
C LEU A 167 1.45 -6.35 -9.01
N GLN A 168 1.29 -5.86 -10.24
CA GLN A 168 2.00 -6.40 -11.41
C GLN A 168 3.46 -5.90 -11.53
N HIS A 169 3.77 -4.74 -10.96
CA HIS A 169 5.05 -4.05 -11.14
C HIS A 169 5.71 -3.69 -9.79
N LEU A 170 5.63 -4.55 -8.79
CA LEU A 170 6.14 -4.31 -7.44
C LEU A 170 7.64 -3.94 -7.44
N PRO A 171 8.02 -2.68 -7.15
CA PRO A 171 9.43 -2.31 -6.99
C PRO A 171 9.95 -2.59 -5.58
N ALA A 172 9.04 -2.64 -4.61
CA ALA A 172 9.27 -2.87 -3.20
C ALA A 172 8.08 -3.63 -2.61
N PRO A 173 8.17 -4.21 -1.42
CA PRO A 173 7.03 -4.74 -0.66
C PRO A 173 5.90 -3.72 -0.55
N VAL A 174 4.66 -4.18 -0.71
CA VAL A 174 3.46 -3.34 -0.61
C VAL A 174 2.51 -3.90 0.45
N LEU A 175 2.23 -3.12 1.48
CA LEU A 175 1.20 -3.41 2.48
C LEU A 175 -0.12 -2.77 2.05
N MET A 176 -1.17 -3.59 2.04
CA MET A 176 -2.51 -3.15 1.66
C MET A 176 -3.54 -3.58 2.69
N SER A 177 -4.52 -2.71 2.96
CA SER A 177 -5.69 -3.02 3.78
C SER A 177 -6.98 -2.47 3.14
N HIS A 178 -8.11 -3.09 3.49
CA HIS A 178 -9.44 -2.70 3.01
C HIS A 178 -10.40 -2.46 4.18
#